data_07b74100e1e5ec7b8842a89d2135e72c
#
_entry.id   07b74100e1e5ec7b8842a89d2135e72c
#
_cell.length_a   1.000
_cell.length_b   1.000
_cell.length_c   1.000
_cell.angle_alpha   90.00
_cell.angle_beta   90.00
_cell.angle_gamma   90.00
#
_symmetry.space_group_name_H-M   'P 1'
#
loop_
_entity.id
_entity.type
_entity.pdbx_description
1 polymer ?
#
loop_
_entity_poly.entity_id
_entity_poly.type
_entity_poly.pdbx_seq_one_letter_code
_entity_poly.pdbx_strand_id
1 'polypeptide(L)'
;METMARDRARLIADIEAFEPFNEQESVDKQVILRALKSDPNCFERSAQAHMATSIWTVDASFERTLLEWHNIYQSWSWIGGHADGVADLRAVALREL
;
A
#
# COMPACT_ATOMS: atom_id res chain seq x y z
N MET A 1 18.88 -2.27 7.86
CA MET A 1 19.06 -0.87 7.42
C MET A 1 19.19 -0.77 5.91
N GLU A 2 20.20 -1.44 5.32
CA GLU A 2 20.37 -1.43 3.86
C GLU A 2 19.18 -2.03 3.12
N THR A 3 18.58 -3.11 3.65
CA THR A 3 17.41 -3.76 3.07
C THR A 3 16.22 -2.80 3.04
N MET A 4 15.99 -2.06 4.13
CA MET A 4 14.89 -1.11 4.20
C MET A 4 15.11 0.06 3.22
N ALA A 5 16.33 0.59 3.13
CA ALA A 5 16.64 1.67 2.19
C ALA A 5 16.44 1.21 0.74
N ARG A 6 16.84 -0.01 0.43
CA ARG A 6 16.64 -0.60 -0.90
C ARG A 6 15.17 -0.78 -1.21
N ASP A 7 14.40 -1.31 -0.26
CA ASP A 7 12.97 -1.53 -0.43
C ASP A 7 12.22 -0.21 -0.60
N ARG A 8 12.59 0.82 0.17
CA ARG A 8 12.02 2.15 0.00
C ARG A 8 12.32 2.72 -1.39
N ALA A 9 13.57 2.61 -1.85
CA ALA A 9 13.96 3.09 -3.17
C ALA A 9 13.19 2.37 -4.28
N ARG A 10 13.01 1.07 -4.14
CA ARG A 10 12.24 0.27 -5.09
C ARG A 10 10.78 0.69 -5.12
N LEU A 11 10.18 0.93 -3.95
CA LEU A 11 8.81 1.41 -3.87
C LEU A 11 8.66 2.77 -4.53
N ILE A 12 9.59 3.70 -4.28
CA ILE A 12 9.59 5.01 -4.94
C ILE A 12 9.61 4.83 -6.46
N ALA A 13 10.50 3.97 -6.96
CA ALA A 13 10.58 3.72 -8.40
C ALA A 13 9.28 3.14 -8.96
N ASP A 14 8.66 2.20 -8.23
CA ASP A 14 7.39 1.61 -8.65
C ASP A 14 6.27 2.66 -8.71
N ILE A 15 6.21 3.55 -7.71
CA ILE A 15 5.19 4.61 -7.68
C ILE A 15 5.45 5.65 -8.76
N GLU A 16 6.72 6.00 -8.99
CA GLU A 16 7.07 6.94 -10.07
C GLU A 16 6.68 6.39 -11.45
N ALA A 17 6.80 5.09 -11.64
CA ALA A 17 6.42 4.42 -12.88
C ALA A 17 4.91 4.27 -13.06
N PHE A 18 4.14 4.38 -11.99
CA PHE A 18 2.68 4.27 -12.05
C PHE A 18 2.09 5.44 -12.82
N GLU A 19 1.24 5.12 -13.80
CA GLU A 19 0.54 6.13 -14.58
C GLU A 19 -0.85 6.36 -14.00
N PRO A 20 -1.14 7.57 -13.49
CA PRO A 20 -2.46 7.87 -12.93
C PRO A 20 -3.58 7.74 -13.97
N PHE A 21 -4.68 7.14 -13.56
CA PHE A 21 -5.84 6.95 -14.41
C PHE A 21 -6.74 8.19 -14.45
N ASN A 22 -6.67 9.01 -13.40
CA ASN A 22 -7.49 10.21 -13.28
C ASN A 22 -6.77 11.26 -12.43
N GLU A 23 -7.39 12.40 -12.25
CA GLU A 23 -6.81 13.52 -11.50
C GLU A 23 -6.55 13.16 -10.03
N GLN A 24 -7.49 12.45 -9.41
CA GLN A 24 -7.34 12.05 -8.01
C GLN A 24 -6.11 11.16 -7.82
N GLU A 25 -5.92 10.19 -8.70
CA GLU A 25 -4.74 9.32 -8.64
C GLU A 25 -3.45 10.10 -8.88
N SER A 26 -3.49 11.13 -9.73
CA SER A 26 -2.32 11.99 -9.96
C SER A 26 -1.94 12.74 -8.69
N VAL A 27 -2.92 13.29 -7.99
CA VAL A 27 -2.69 13.98 -6.71
C VAL A 27 -2.18 12.99 -5.65
N ASP A 28 -2.82 11.83 -5.54
CA ASP A 28 -2.46 10.81 -4.56
C ASP A 28 -1.02 10.31 -4.79
N LYS A 29 -0.64 10.11 -6.05
CA LYS A 29 0.72 9.72 -6.40
C LYS A 29 1.74 10.71 -5.84
N GLN A 30 1.49 12.01 -6.00
CA GLN A 30 2.41 13.04 -5.52
C GLN A 30 2.47 13.08 -4.00
N VAL A 31 1.34 12.89 -3.32
CA VAL A 31 1.29 12.83 -1.85
C VAL A 31 2.10 11.64 -1.34
N ILE A 32 1.91 10.47 -1.95
CA ILE A 32 2.65 9.24 -1.57
C ILE A 32 4.14 9.44 -1.79
N LEU A 33 4.55 9.95 -2.96
CA LEU A 33 5.97 10.19 -3.26
C LEU A 33 6.60 11.18 -2.29
N ARG A 34 5.87 12.23 -1.91
CA ARG A 34 6.36 13.20 -0.94
C ARG A 34 6.62 12.54 0.41
N ALA A 35 5.70 11.72 0.89
CA ALA A 35 5.87 11.00 2.15
C ALA A 35 7.08 10.06 2.08
N LEU A 36 7.19 9.29 1.00
CA LEU A 36 8.29 8.34 0.81
C LEU A 36 9.66 9.01 0.76
N LYS A 37 9.74 10.20 0.18
CA LYS A 37 11.00 10.91 0.00
C LYS A 37 11.39 11.79 1.18
N SER A 38 10.44 12.20 2.02
CA SER A 38 10.70 13.18 3.08
C SER A 38 10.50 12.65 4.50
N ASP A 39 9.72 11.60 4.70
CA ASP A 39 9.41 11.10 6.04
C ASP A 39 10.04 9.73 6.27
N PRO A 40 11.12 9.65 7.10
CA PRO A 40 11.75 8.35 7.36
C PRO A 40 10.85 7.37 8.12
N ASN A 41 9.79 7.87 8.77
CA ASN A 41 8.88 7.07 9.59
C ASN A 41 7.55 6.75 8.90
N CYS A 42 7.44 6.96 7.58
CA CYS A 42 6.16 6.82 6.89
C CYS A 42 5.63 5.39 6.84
N PHE A 43 6.40 4.38 7.24
CA PHE A 43 5.93 3.00 7.37
C PHE A 43 5.43 2.66 8.76
N GLU A 44 5.52 3.60 9.70
CA GLU A 44 5.08 3.41 11.08
C GLU A 44 3.72 4.05 11.32
N ARG A 45 2.86 3.38 12.10
CA ARG A 45 1.54 3.93 12.44
C ARG A 45 1.61 5.23 13.23
N SER A 46 2.74 5.50 13.89
CA SER A 46 2.94 6.74 14.64
C SER A 46 3.05 7.96 13.73
N ALA A 47 3.37 7.78 12.45
CA ALA A 47 3.41 8.87 11.51
C ALA A 47 1.99 9.35 11.18
N GLN A 48 1.82 10.65 11.00
CA GLN A 48 0.52 11.23 10.67
C GLN A 48 -0.03 10.67 9.36
N ALA A 49 0.84 10.51 8.37
CA ALA A 49 0.52 9.80 7.13
C ALA A 49 1.43 8.58 7.05
N HIS A 50 0.87 7.40 7.04
CA HIS A 50 1.66 6.17 7.03
C HIS A 50 1.18 5.20 5.96
N MET A 51 2.11 4.36 5.50
CA MET A 51 1.85 3.43 4.41
C MET A 51 0.99 2.26 4.86
N ALA A 52 0.06 1.89 3.99
CA ALA A 52 -0.78 0.72 4.14
C ALA A 52 -0.97 0.09 2.77
N THR A 53 -1.50 -1.12 2.74
CA THR A 53 -1.80 -1.82 1.51
C THR A 53 -3.27 -2.21 1.44
N SER A 54 -3.78 -2.28 0.22
CA SER A 54 -5.08 -2.87 -0.09
C SER A 54 -4.89 -3.86 -1.22
N ILE A 55 -5.59 -4.99 -1.16
CA ILE A 55 -5.45 -6.04 -2.15
C ILE A 55 -6.81 -6.35 -2.74
N TRP A 56 -6.91 -6.27 -4.05
CA TRP A 56 -8.06 -6.78 -4.77
C TRP A 56 -7.71 -8.16 -5.31
N THR A 57 -8.27 -9.19 -4.70
CA THR A 57 -7.90 -10.58 -4.98
C THR A 57 -8.96 -11.24 -5.84
N VAL A 58 -8.52 -11.85 -6.94
CA VAL A 58 -9.40 -12.53 -7.89
C VAL A 58 -8.89 -13.94 -8.15
N ASP A 59 -9.79 -14.83 -8.58
CA ASP A 59 -9.39 -16.17 -9.01
C ASP A 59 -8.78 -16.12 -10.42
N ALA A 60 -8.26 -17.26 -10.88
CA ALA A 60 -7.56 -17.34 -12.15
C ALA A 60 -8.46 -17.00 -13.36
N SER A 61 -9.78 -17.18 -13.23
CA SER A 61 -10.74 -16.88 -14.29
C SER A 61 -11.24 -15.44 -14.25
N PHE A 62 -10.89 -14.66 -13.23
CA PHE A 62 -11.39 -13.31 -12.98
C PHE A 62 -12.91 -13.24 -12.77
N GLU A 63 -13.50 -14.34 -12.32
CA GLU A 63 -14.96 -14.41 -12.11
C GLU A 63 -15.36 -14.17 -10.66
N ARG A 64 -14.42 -14.36 -9.72
CA ARG A 64 -14.70 -14.23 -8.29
C ARG A 64 -13.66 -13.33 -7.64
N THR A 65 -14.08 -12.62 -6.60
CA THR A 65 -13.20 -11.83 -5.76
C THR A 65 -13.30 -12.29 -4.31
N LEU A 66 -12.20 -12.16 -3.58
CA LEU A 66 -12.15 -12.48 -2.16
C LEU A 66 -12.41 -11.22 -1.35
N LEU A 67 -13.40 -11.28 -0.48
CA LEU A 67 -13.72 -10.20 0.45
C LEU A 67 -13.73 -10.76 1.87
N GLU A 68 -13.48 -9.87 2.84
CA GLU A 68 -13.60 -10.21 4.25
C GLU A 68 -14.70 -9.37 4.91
N TRP A 69 -15.29 -9.91 5.98
CA TRP A 69 -16.24 -9.16 6.78
C TRP A 69 -15.47 -8.26 7.75
N HIS A 70 -15.69 -6.97 7.65
CA HIS A 70 -15.03 -6.00 8.52
C HIS A 70 -15.91 -5.69 9.73
N ASN A 71 -15.49 -6.14 10.92
CA ASN A 71 -16.29 -6.02 12.14
C ASN A 71 -16.59 -4.59 12.55
N ILE A 72 -15.63 -3.69 12.34
CA ILE A 72 -15.81 -2.29 12.73
C ILE A 72 -16.80 -1.58 11.82
N TYR A 73 -16.62 -1.74 10.49
CA TYR A 73 -17.48 -1.07 9.51
C TYR A 73 -18.76 -1.84 9.20
N GLN A 74 -18.90 -3.07 9.73
CA GLN A 74 -20.06 -3.93 9.51
C GLN A 74 -20.37 -4.10 8.03
N SER A 75 -19.33 -4.38 7.23
CA SER A 75 -19.46 -4.51 5.78
C SER A 75 -18.40 -5.44 5.20
N TRP A 76 -18.69 -5.94 4.00
CA TRP A 76 -17.71 -6.70 3.22
C TRP A 76 -16.71 -5.71 2.62
N SER A 77 -15.42 -6.05 2.70
CA SER A 77 -14.35 -5.22 2.17
C SER A 77 -13.22 -6.06 1.62
N TRP A 78 -12.37 -5.41 0.83
CA TRP A 78 -11.13 -6.03 0.38
C TRP A 78 -10.16 -6.18 1.54
N ILE A 79 -9.15 -7.03 1.34
CA ILE A 79 -8.12 -7.30 2.34
C ILE A 79 -7.09 -6.18 2.29
N GLY A 80 -6.61 -5.76 3.46
CA GLY A 80 -5.59 -4.74 3.55
C GLY A 80 -4.93 -4.73 4.92
N GLY A 81 -3.88 -3.95 5.06
CA GLY A 81 -3.18 -3.85 6.34
C GLY A 81 -2.12 -2.76 6.33
N HIS A 82 -1.65 -2.43 7.52
CA HIS A 82 -0.63 -1.43 7.72
C HIS A 82 0.76 -1.99 7.49
N ALA A 83 1.68 -1.13 7.01
CA ALA A 83 3.06 -1.54 6.76
C ALA A 83 3.81 -1.95 8.04
N ASP A 84 3.57 -1.22 9.14
CA ASP A 84 4.17 -1.51 10.44
C ASP A 84 5.69 -1.72 10.37
N GLY A 85 6.38 -0.76 9.76
CA GLY A 85 7.83 -0.75 9.67
C GLY A 85 8.42 -1.50 8.48
N VAL A 86 7.60 -2.12 7.64
CA VAL A 86 8.08 -2.89 6.48
C VAL A 86 7.91 -2.07 5.20
N ALA A 87 9.01 -1.78 4.52
CA ALA A 87 8.99 -0.99 3.29
C ALA A 87 8.66 -1.82 2.04
N ASP A 88 8.78 -3.14 2.11
CA ASP A 88 8.36 -4.02 1.02
C ASP A 88 6.85 -4.22 1.11
N LEU A 89 6.10 -3.32 0.48
CA LEU A 89 4.63 -3.34 0.56
C LEU A 89 4.01 -4.54 -0.16
N ARG A 90 4.70 -5.14 -1.11
CA ARG A 90 4.22 -6.39 -1.74
C ARG A 90 4.23 -7.53 -0.73
N ALA A 91 5.29 -7.61 0.08
CA ALA A 91 5.37 -8.60 1.15
C ALA A 91 4.30 -8.35 2.21
N VAL A 92 4.03 -7.08 2.55
CA VAL A 92 2.95 -6.71 3.47
C VAL A 92 1.60 -7.20 2.93
N ALA A 93 1.33 -6.96 1.66
CA ALA A 93 0.10 -7.39 1.01
C ALA A 93 -0.07 -8.91 1.08
N LEU A 94 0.98 -9.65 0.75
CA LEU A 94 0.95 -11.13 0.80
C LEU A 94 0.76 -11.65 2.21
N ARG A 95 1.35 -10.99 3.20
CA ARG A 95 1.18 -11.38 4.61
C ARG A 95 -0.28 -11.27 5.06
N GLU A 96 -0.98 -10.22 4.61
CA GLU A 96 -2.38 -10.00 5.00
C GLU A 96 -3.34 -10.94 4.28
N LEU A 97 -2.95 -11.49 3.15
CA LEU A 97 -3.76 -12.42 2.38
C LEU A 97 -3.73 -13.81 3.00
#